data_14799d78ab2d1c7d142ac730c4c952da
#
_entry.id   14799d78ab2d1c7d142ac730c4c952da
#
_cell.length_a   1.000
_cell.length_b   1.000
_cell.length_c   1.000
_cell.angle_alpha   90.00
_cell.angle_beta   90.00
_cell.angle_gamma   90.00
#
_symmetry.space_group_name_H-M   'P 1'
#
loop_
_entity.id
_entity.type
_entity.pdbx_description
1 polymer ?
#
loop_
_entity_poly.entity_id
_entity_poly.type
_entity_poly.pdbx_seq_one_letter_code
_entity_poly.pdbx_strand_id
1 'polypeptide(L)'
;MSSDQVVKKKKPKFNASLAFPHMPPFPEIFFERIPVLHGFQIAIANYLRGDRQQKRKGLWGRFFWNKGLGNLSRFNAVECGVFTGSSLIACSKYAFESGIPFRMIGLDTFSGLPPLSEQDKMLAPEDAVYRNQTLFTETSLAHVQSLVDSAGLSAHVELREGLFSQTLPLLREERYHYVNIDCDLFEPHIECLEYFYNRMVKGGVIFFDDYNSVNYPMAGKAIDEFFSDKPEKLAQIRYGDDAPNRTKAYVVKY
;
A
#
# COMPACT_ATOMS: atom_id res chain seq x y z
N MET A 1 49.80 2.62 5.76
CA MET A 1 48.63 3.41 6.15
C MET A 1 47.90 3.82 4.87
N SER A 2 46.96 3.03 4.45
CA SER A 2 46.15 3.26 3.24
C SER A 2 44.73 3.60 3.70
N SER A 3 44.32 4.83 3.42
CA SER A 3 42.99 5.34 3.76
C SER A 3 42.03 4.94 2.63
N ASP A 4 41.23 3.89 2.86
CA ASP A 4 40.12 3.56 2.00
C ASP A 4 39.03 4.63 2.12
N GLN A 5 38.98 5.50 1.12
CA GLN A 5 37.84 6.40 0.94
C GLN A 5 36.65 5.57 0.41
N VAL A 6 35.73 5.26 1.30
CA VAL A 6 34.43 4.72 0.93
C VAL A 6 33.67 5.81 0.18
N VAL A 7 33.64 5.71 -1.14
CA VAL A 7 32.81 6.53 -2.00
C VAL A 7 31.34 6.16 -1.75
N LYS A 8 30.64 6.95 -0.92
CA LYS A 8 29.19 6.85 -0.75
C LYS A 8 28.50 7.14 -2.09
N LYS A 9 28.13 6.10 -2.83
CA LYS A 9 27.25 6.24 -4.02
C LYS A 9 25.93 6.88 -3.57
N LYS A 10 25.69 8.14 -3.93
CA LYS A 10 24.38 8.77 -3.75
C LYS A 10 23.34 7.94 -4.48
N LYS A 11 22.37 7.38 -3.75
CA LYS A 11 21.20 6.72 -4.35
C LYS A 11 20.46 7.75 -5.21
N PRO A 12 19.94 7.38 -6.40
CA PRO A 12 19.16 8.29 -7.21
C PRO A 12 17.93 8.73 -6.42
N LYS A 13 17.82 10.03 -6.11
CA LYS A 13 16.61 10.61 -5.55
C LYS A 13 15.51 10.48 -6.60
N PHE A 14 14.45 9.73 -6.29
CA PHE A 14 13.28 9.71 -7.15
C PHE A 14 12.59 11.07 -7.04
N ASN A 15 12.66 11.86 -8.10
CA ASN A 15 11.97 13.15 -8.16
C ASN A 15 10.68 12.99 -8.96
N ALA A 16 9.57 12.78 -8.26
CA ALA A 16 8.24 12.64 -8.85
C ALA A 16 7.84 13.85 -9.71
N SER A 17 8.28 15.05 -9.36
CA SER A 17 7.96 16.28 -10.09
C SER A 17 8.61 16.35 -11.48
N LEU A 18 9.76 15.70 -11.69
CA LEU A 18 10.40 15.60 -13.00
C LEU A 18 9.69 14.61 -13.94
N ALA A 19 9.07 13.58 -13.37
CA ALA A 19 8.31 12.60 -14.14
C ALA A 19 6.86 13.06 -14.43
N PHE A 20 6.31 13.93 -13.58
CA PHE A 20 4.91 14.35 -13.60
C PHE A 20 4.79 15.84 -13.16
N PRO A 21 4.97 16.79 -14.07
CA PRO A 21 4.99 18.23 -13.75
C PRO A 21 3.64 18.77 -13.20
N HIS A 22 2.57 17.99 -13.27
CA HIS A 22 1.24 18.36 -12.76
C HIS A 22 0.90 17.75 -11.39
N MET A 23 1.78 16.94 -10.81
CA MET A 23 1.58 16.41 -9.47
C MET A 23 2.13 17.39 -8.43
N PRO A 24 1.39 17.67 -7.37
CA PRO A 24 1.88 18.53 -6.31
C PRO A 24 3.19 17.96 -5.74
N PRO A 25 4.23 18.80 -5.55
CA PRO A 25 5.46 18.36 -4.93
C PRO A 25 5.16 18.02 -3.47
N PHE A 26 5.34 16.76 -3.08
CA PHE A 26 5.35 16.39 -1.68
C PHE A 26 6.65 16.87 -1.04
N PRO A 27 6.60 17.56 0.11
CA PRO A 27 7.81 17.85 0.89
C PRO A 27 8.51 16.53 1.25
N GLU A 28 9.84 16.47 1.13
CA GLU A 28 10.65 15.28 1.52
C GLU A 28 10.30 14.75 2.92
N ILE A 29 9.94 15.65 3.84
CA ILE A 29 9.50 15.35 5.21
C ILE A 29 8.26 14.43 5.27
N PHE A 30 7.39 14.45 4.25
CA PHE A 30 6.20 13.61 4.20
C PHE A 30 6.55 12.13 3.95
N PHE A 31 7.58 11.87 3.16
CA PHE A 31 8.03 10.50 2.85
C PHE A 31 8.65 9.80 4.05
N GLU A 32 9.33 10.54 4.93
CA GLU A 32 9.92 9.98 6.14
C GLU A 32 8.87 9.56 7.18
N ARG A 33 7.65 10.13 7.09
CA ARG A 33 6.57 9.90 8.05
C ARG A 33 5.51 8.90 7.58
N ILE A 34 5.34 8.75 6.26
CA ILE A 34 4.30 7.89 5.68
C ILE A 34 4.91 7.06 4.55
N PRO A 35 5.66 5.98 4.87
CA PRO A 35 6.33 5.14 3.85
C PRO A 35 5.35 4.53 2.86
N VAL A 36 4.14 4.19 3.29
CA VAL A 36 3.06 3.66 2.45
C VAL A 36 2.75 4.58 1.26
N LEU A 37 2.87 5.88 1.44
CA LEU A 37 2.65 6.86 0.37
C LEU A 37 3.68 6.73 -0.76
N HIS A 38 4.92 6.30 -0.47
CA HIS A 38 5.92 6.05 -1.51
C HIS A 38 5.51 4.90 -2.44
N GLY A 39 5.05 3.78 -1.88
CA GLY A 39 4.49 2.67 -2.67
C GLY A 39 3.29 3.10 -3.51
N PHE A 40 2.40 3.91 -2.93
CA PHE A 40 1.23 4.45 -3.60
C PHE A 40 1.62 5.35 -4.79
N GLN A 41 2.64 6.20 -4.65
CA GLN A 41 3.15 7.05 -5.73
C GLN A 41 3.78 6.24 -6.86
N ILE A 42 4.51 5.14 -6.55
CA ILE A 42 5.02 4.24 -7.58
C ILE A 42 3.86 3.66 -8.39
N ALA A 43 2.79 3.22 -7.73
CA ALA A 43 1.61 2.67 -8.39
C ALA A 43 0.92 3.71 -9.31
N ILE A 44 0.73 4.93 -8.82
CA ILE A 44 0.17 6.05 -9.63
C ILE A 44 1.09 6.36 -10.82
N ALA A 45 2.40 6.40 -10.62
CA ALA A 45 3.35 6.65 -11.70
C ALA A 45 3.28 5.58 -12.79
N ASN A 46 3.17 4.31 -12.40
CA ASN A 46 3.03 3.18 -13.32
C ASN A 46 1.69 3.21 -14.06
N TYR A 47 0.60 3.50 -13.36
CA TYR A 47 -0.73 3.68 -13.94
C TYR A 47 -0.74 4.76 -15.02
N LEU A 48 -0.20 5.93 -14.75
CA LEU A 48 -0.11 7.03 -15.70
C LEU A 48 0.78 6.71 -16.91
N ARG A 49 1.86 5.92 -16.73
CA ARG A 49 2.71 5.43 -17.82
C ARG A 49 1.97 4.43 -18.71
N GLY A 50 1.25 3.48 -18.09
CA GLY A 50 0.46 2.46 -18.79
C GLY A 50 -0.64 3.08 -19.64
N ASP A 51 -1.38 4.03 -19.11
CA ASP A 51 -2.42 4.76 -19.84
C ASP A 51 -1.84 5.56 -21.04
N ARG A 52 -0.67 6.22 -20.88
CA ARG A 52 0.02 6.88 -21.99
C ARG A 52 0.41 5.92 -23.11
N GLN A 53 0.86 4.71 -22.79
CA GLN A 53 1.25 3.71 -23.80
C GLN A 53 0.04 3.17 -24.56
N GLN A 54 -1.10 2.93 -23.89
CA GLN A 54 -2.34 2.49 -24.54
C GLN A 54 -2.88 3.57 -25.50
N LYS A 55 -2.88 4.85 -25.09
CA LYS A 55 -3.33 5.97 -25.92
C LYS A 55 -2.43 6.20 -27.15
N ARG A 56 -1.11 5.94 -27.04
CA ARG A 56 -0.18 6.04 -28.18
C ARG A 56 -0.38 4.96 -29.25
N LYS A 57 -0.91 3.79 -28.90
CA LYS A 57 -1.18 2.67 -29.82
C LYS A 57 -2.46 2.84 -30.62
N GLY A 58 -3.39 3.71 -30.22
CA GLY A 58 -4.62 3.99 -30.94
C GLY A 58 -4.42 5.09 -32.00
N LEU A 59 -4.95 4.88 -33.22
CA LEU A 59 -4.87 5.85 -34.33
C LEU A 59 -5.45 7.24 -33.95
N TRP A 60 -6.39 7.27 -33.00
CA TRP A 60 -7.06 8.45 -32.46
C TRP A 60 -6.35 9.08 -31.25
N GLY A 61 -5.36 8.43 -30.65
CA GLY A 61 -4.65 8.92 -29.45
C GLY A 61 -3.85 10.20 -29.67
N ARG A 62 -3.49 10.51 -30.91
CA ARG A 62 -2.79 11.76 -31.27
C ARG A 62 -3.69 13.00 -31.19
N PHE A 63 -4.99 12.85 -31.40
CA PHE A 63 -5.93 13.99 -31.49
C PHE A 63 -6.44 14.47 -30.13
N PHE A 64 -6.45 13.59 -29.10
CA PHE A 64 -7.05 13.87 -27.79
C PHE A 64 -6.03 14.21 -26.70
N TRP A 65 -4.75 14.20 -26.99
CA TRP A 65 -3.68 14.50 -26.02
C TRP A 65 -3.79 15.90 -25.38
N ASN A 66 -4.41 16.87 -26.07
CA ASN A 66 -4.52 18.26 -25.62
C ASN A 66 -5.76 18.56 -24.73
N LYS A 67 -6.58 17.59 -24.40
CA LYS A 67 -7.77 17.80 -23.59
C LYS A 67 -7.77 16.89 -22.34
N GLY A 68 -7.00 17.29 -21.32
CA GLY A 68 -7.21 16.88 -19.93
C GLY A 68 -7.22 15.38 -19.63
N LEU A 69 -7.18 15.02 -18.36
CA LEU A 69 -7.24 13.66 -17.79
C LEU A 69 -8.58 12.90 -18.08
N GLY A 70 -9.43 13.41 -18.97
CA GLY A 70 -10.84 13.06 -19.14
C GLY A 70 -11.21 11.63 -19.61
N ASN A 71 -10.25 10.71 -19.82
CA ASN A 71 -10.52 9.32 -20.21
C ASN A 71 -9.55 8.31 -19.54
N LEU A 72 -9.08 8.60 -18.32
CA LEU A 72 -8.34 7.62 -17.53
C LEU A 72 -9.32 6.56 -17.00
N SER A 73 -8.94 5.28 -17.06
CA SER A 73 -9.61 4.24 -16.29
C SER A 73 -9.46 4.55 -14.80
N ARG A 74 -10.42 4.11 -13.97
CA ARG A 74 -10.37 4.38 -12.54
C ARG A 74 -9.18 3.64 -11.89
N PHE A 75 -8.39 4.35 -11.10
CA PHE A 75 -7.32 3.79 -10.26
C PHE A 75 -7.94 3.14 -9.02
N ASN A 76 -7.89 1.82 -8.93
CA ASN A 76 -8.44 1.07 -7.80
C ASN A 76 -7.31 0.76 -6.81
N ALA A 77 -7.52 1.12 -5.55
CA ALA A 77 -6.60 0.88 -4.45
C ALA A 77 -7.32 0.25 -3.25
N VAL A 78 -6.59 -0.53 -2.47
CA VAL A 78 -7.10 -1.18 -1.25
C VAL A 78 -6.08 -1.03 -0.14
N GLU A 79 -6.56 -0.86 1.09
CA GLU A 79 -5.79 -1.00 2.32
C GLU A 79 -6.43 -2.11 3.17
N CYS A 80 -5.62 -3.09 3.54
CA CYS A 80 -5.97 -4.21 4.40
C CYS A 80 -5.33 -3.96 5.76
N GLY A 81 -6.13 -3.64 6.77
CA GLY A 81 -5.70 -3.06 8.03
C GLY A 81 -5.71 -1.52 7.95
N VAL A 82 -6.74 -0.90 8.48
CA VAL A 82 -7.00 0.55 8.37
C VAL A 82 -6.73 1.26 9.70
N PHE A 83 -7.00 0.60 10.81
CA PHE A 83 -6.90 1.13 12.17
C PHE A 83 -7.57 2.51 12.30
N THR A 84 -6.77 3.60 12.50
CA THR A 84 -7.31 4.97 12.59
C THR A 84 -7.49 5.66 11.25
N GLY A 85 -7.15 5.03 10.12
CA GLY A 85 -7.34 5.56 8.77
C GLY A 85 -6.28 6.54 8.28
N SER A 86 -5.18 6.71 9.00
CA SER A 86 -4.18 7.75 8.68
C SER A 86 -3.54 7.56 7.30
N SER A 87 -3.10 6.35 6.99
CA SER A 87 -2.48 5.97 5.71
C SER A 87 -3.49 5.99 4.57
N LEU A 88 -4.68 5.41 4.79
CA LEU A 88 -5.78 5.41 3.85
C LEU A 88 -6.18 6.82 3.42
N ILE A 89 -6.36 7.73 4.40
CA ILE A 89 -6.73 9.13 4.14
C ILE A 89 -5.60 9.86 3.42
N ALA A 90 -4.34 9.66 3.83
CA ALA A 90 -3.18 10.30 3.19
C ALA A 90 -3.05 9.90 1.72
N CYS A 91 -3.13 8.60 1.41
CA CYS A 91 -3.09 8.09 0.04
C CYS A 91 -4.28 8.58 -0.79
N SER A 92 -5.48 8.55 -0.22
CA SER A 92 -6.70 9.03 -0.89
C SER A 92 -6.65 10.51 -1.20
N LYS A 93 -6.17 11.32 -0.24
CA LYS A 93 -6.00 12.76 -0.42
C LYS A 93 -4.98 13.07 -1.51
N TYR A 94 -3.87 12.34 -1.54
CA TYR A 94 -2.88 12.46 -2.61
C TYR A 94 -3.47 12.16 -3.99
N ALA A 95 -4.25 11.08 -4.13
CA ALA A 95 -4.93 10.75 -5.38
C ALA A 95 -5.93 11.84 -5.80
N PHE A 96 -6.71 12.34 -4.85
CA PHE A 96 -7.69 13.40 -5.05
C PHE A 96 -7.03 14.69 -5.54
N GLU A 97 -5.99 15.15 -4.86
CA GLU A 97 -5.24 16.37 -5.22
C GLU A 97 -4.47 16.20 -6.55
N SER A 98 -4.10 14.97 -6.92
CA SER A 98 -3.50 14.65 -8.22
C SER A 98 -4.50 14.65 -9.37
N GLY A 99 -5.80 14.79 -9.10
CA GLY A 99 -6.86 14.86 -10.10
C GLY A 99 -7.10 13.55 -10.87
N ILE A 100 -6.59 12.42 -10.38
CA ILE A 100 -6.85 11.11 -11.01
C ILE A 100 -8.19 10.54 -10.57
N PRO A 101 -8.96 9.88 -11.45
CA PRO A 101 -10.16 9.15 -11.04
C PRO A 101 -9.74 7.92 -10.23
N PHE A 102 -10.14 7.84 -8.96
CA PHE A 102 -9.75 6.73 -8.09
C PHE A 102 -10.89 6.20 -7.24
N ARG A 103 -10.70 5.02 -6.71
CA ARG A 103 -11.45 4.42 -5.60
C ARG A 103 -10.46 3.81 -4.64
N MET A 104 -10.63 4.07 -3.35
CA MET A 104 -9.92 3.46 -2.25
C MET A 104 -10.89 2.61 -1.44
N ILE A 105 -10.53 1.38 -1.11
CA ILE A 105 -11.29 0.50 -0.23
C ILE A 105 -10.45 0.23 1.01
N GLY A 106 -11.00 0.50 2.18
CA GLY A 106 -10.40 0.13 3.47
C GLY A 106 -11.10 -1.09 4.04
N LEU A 107 -10.34 -2.11 4.36
CA LEU A 107 -10.82 -3.36 4.98
C LEU A 107 -10.21 -3.49 6.36
N ASP A 108 -11.04 -3.61 7.39
CA ASP A 108 -10.58 -3.76 8.78
C ASP A 108 -11.69 -4.40 9.62
N THR A 109 -11.35 -5.00 10.74
CA THR A 109 -12.32 -5.43 11.75
C THR A 109 -12.91 -4.24 12.50
N PHE A 110 -12.20 -3.11 12.57
CA PHE A 110 -12.50 -1.94 13.39
C PHE A 110 -12.78 -2.28 14.87
N SER A 111 -12.29 -3.42 15.31
CA SER A 111 -12.45 -3.95 16.67
C SER A 111 -11.17 -4.59 17.20
N GLY A 112 -10.05 -4.40 16.49
CA GLY A 112 -8.74 -4.90 16.87
C GLY A 112 -8.32 -6.17 16.14
N LEU A 113 -7.15 -6.70 16.51
CA LEU A 113 -6.61 -7.92 15.91
C LEU A 113 -7.54 -9.12 16.11
N PRO A 114 -7.70 -9.98 15.10
CA PRO A 114 -8.40 -11.26 15.27
C PRO A 114 -7.62 -12.18 16.21
N PRO A 115 -8.24 -13.26 16.71
CA PRO A 115 -7.54 -14.28 17.48
C PRO A 115 -6.35 -14.84 16.70
N LEU A 116 -5.22 -15.05 17.41
CA LEU A 116 -4.02 -15.62 16.81
C LEU A 116 -4.26 -17.05 16.32
N SER A 117 -3.84 -17.36 15.10
CA SER A 117 -3.74 -18.72 14.60
C SER A 117 -2.64 -19.51 15.36
N GLU A 118 -2.57 -20.82 15.19
CA GLU A 118 -1.47 -21.61 15.75
C GLU A 118 -0.12 -21.20 15.12
N GLN A 119 -0.12 -20.83 13.86
CA GLN A 119 1.07 -20.31 13.17
C GLN A 119 1.53 -18.98 13.80
N ASP A 120 0.60 -18.06 14.04
CA ASP A 120 0.91 -16.79 14.71
C ASP A 120 1.48 -17.01 16.11
N LYS A 121 0.90 -17.92 16.89
CA LYS A 121 1.39 -18.26 18.24
C LYS A 121 2.81 -18.83 18.23
N MET A 122 3.16 -19.64 17.22
CA MET A 122 4.50 -20.20 17.08
C MET A 122 5.54 -19.15 16.73
N LEU A 123 5.18 -18.16 15.92
CA LEU A 123 6.09 -17.14 15.41
C LEU A 123 6.16 -15.88 16.31
N ALA A 124 5.12 -15.61 17.09
CA ALA A 124 5.05 -14.46 17.96
C ALA A 124 6.14 -14.50 19.04
N PRO A 125 6.79 -13.37 19.39
CA PRO A 125 7.67 -13.27 20.54
C PRO A 125 6.95 -13.74 21.80
N GLU A 126 7.67 -14.40 22.73
CA GLU A 126 7.06 -14.96 23.96
C GLU A 126 6.45 -13.89 24.86
N ASP A 127 7.05 -12.70 24.88
CA ASP A 127 6.62 -11.53 25.66
C ASP A 127 5.65 -10.60 24.90
N ALA A 128 5.21 -10.98 23.69
CA ALA A 128 4.33 -10.15 22.90
C ALA A 128 2.97 -9.93 23.61
N VAL A 129 2.61 -8.67 23.80
CA VAL A 129 1.40 -8.25 24.52
C VAL A 129 0.14 -8.81 23.87
N TYR A 130 0.09 -8.87 22.54
CA TYR A 130 -1.07 -9.38 21.77
C TYR A 130 -1.32 -10.90 21.93
N ARG A 131 -0.44 -11.63 22.63
CA ARG A 131 -0.73 -13.03 23.03
C ARG A 131 -1.88 -13.13 24.03
N ASN A 132 -2.06 -12.10 24.85
CA ASN A 132 -2.95 -12.10 25.98
C ASN A 132 -4.01 -10.99 25.96
N GLN A 133 -3.89 -10.05 25.02
CA GLN A 133 -4.89 -8.99 24.87
C GLN A 133 -5.04 -8.60 23.38
N THR A 134 -6.25 -8.20 23.01
CA THR A 134 -6.51 -7.64 21.69
C THR A 134 -5.95 -6.22 21.61
N LEU A 135 -5.15 -5.95 20.57
CA LEU A 135 -4.61 -4.63 20.28
C LEU A 135 -5.41 -3.93 19.16
N PHE A 136 -5.19 -2.62 19.00
CA PHE A 136 -5.83 -1.79 17.98
C PHE A 136 -7.35 -1.66 18.15
N THR A 137 -7.82 -1.67 19.39
CA THR A 137 -9.25 -1.52 19.74
C THR A 137 -9.68 -0.07 19.88
N GLU A 138 -8.76 0.89 19.76
CA GLU A 138 -8.98 2.33 20.00
C GLU A 138 -9.60 3.04 18.79
N THR A 139 -10.23 2.28 17.89
CA THR A 139 -10.87 2.79 16.69
C THR A 139 -12.26 2.20 16.49
N SER A 140 -12.98 2.69 15.51
CA SER A 140 -14.25 2.12 15.05
C SER A 140 -14.53 2.54 13.60
N LEU A 141 -15.34 1.76 12.90
CA LEU A 141 -15.81 2.12 11.56
C LEU A 141 -16.40 3.54 11.52
N ALA A 142 -17.25 3.89 12.50
CA ALA A 142 -17.89 5.21 12.57
C ALA A 142 -16.86 6.34 12.75
N HIS A 143 -15.81 6.11 13.55
CA HIS A 143 -14.75 7.09 13.75
C HIS A 143 -13.98 7.33 12.44
N VAL A 144 -13.51 6.27 11.78
CA VAL A 144 -12.76 6.40 10.53
C VAL A 144 -13.63 6.98 9.41
N GLN A 145 -14.92 6.59 9.34
CA GLN A 145 -15.86 7.18 8.38
C GLN A 145 -15.98 8.70 8.59
N SER A 146 -16.09 9.16 9.84
CA SER A 146 -16.16 10.59 10.12
C SER A 146 -14.91 11.36 9.69
N LEU A 147 -13.73 10.75 9.78
CA LEU A 147 -12.48 11.33 9.28
C LEU A 147 -12.44 11.39 7.75
N VAL A 148 -12.90 10.34 7.07
CA VAL A 148 -13.05 10.30 5.60
C VAL A 148 -13.99 11.40 5.13
N ASP A 149 -15.14 11.55 5.80
CA ASP A 149 -16.14 12.58 5.48
C ASP A 149 -15.58 13.99 5.69
N SER A 150 -14.90 14.22 6.82
CA SER A 150 -14.25 15.50 7.15
C SER A 150 -13.14 15.87 6.17
N ALA A 151 -12.47 14.87 5.57
CA ALA A 151 -11.47 15.06 4.53
C ALA A 151 -12.07 15.31 3.13
N GLY A 152 -13.40 15.23 2.97
CA GLY A 152 -14.09 15.39 1.69
C GLY A 152 -13.90 14.20 0.73
N LEU A 153 -13.66 13.02 1.25
CA LEU A 153 -13.27 11.82 0.48
C LEU A 153 -14.40 10.79 0.34
N SER A 154 -15.59 11.03 0.90
CA SER A 154 -16.71 10.08 0.98
C SER A 154 -17.16 9.52 -0.39
N ALA A 155 -16.99 10.28 -1.47
CA ALA A 155 -17.31 9.81 -2.83
C ALA A 155 -16.25 8.85 -3.42
N HIS A 156 -15.09 8.73 -2.79
CA HIS A 156 -13.93 8.02 -3.32
C HIS A 156 -13.45 6.87 -2.42
N VAL A 157 -13.81 6.92 -1.14
CA VAL A 157 -13.38 5.94 -0.12
C VAL A 157 -14.58 5.12 0.33
N GLU A 158 -14.40 3.81 0.36
CA GLU A 158 -15.35 2.84 0.90
C GLU A 158 -14.69 2.07 2.04
N LEU A 159 -15.34 2.01 3.20
CA LEU A 159 -14.88 1.21 4.33
C LEU A 159 -15.75 -0.04 4.47
N ARG A 160 -15.12 -1.17 4.78
CA ARG A 160 -15.80 -2.45 5.03
C ARG A 160 -15.29 -3.07 6.32
N GLU A 161 -16.22 -3.30 7.22
CA GLU A 161 -15.97 -3.93 8.51
C GLU A 161 -16.08 -5.45 8.42
N GLY A 162 -15.11 -6.15 9.00
CA GLY A 162 -15.10 -7.61 9.14
C GLY A 162 -13.74 -8.23 8.91
N LEU A 163 -13.66 -9.54 9.14
CA LEU A 163 -12.47 -10.34 8.81
C LEU A 163 -12.26 -10.40 7.29
N PHE A 164 -11.01 -10.56 6.84
CA PHE A 164 -10.70 -10.65 5.41
C PHE A 164 -11.40 -11.82 4.74
N SER A 165 -11.50 -12.98 5.40
CA SER A 165 -12.29 -14.13 4.92
C SER A 165 -13.76 -13.80 4.63
N GLN A 166 -14.32 -12.78 5.27
CA GLN A 166 -15.69 -12.32 5.08
C GLN A 166 -15.79 -11.18 4.05
N THR A 167 -14.82 -10.25 4.06
CA THR A 167 -14.88 -9.03 3.26
C THR A 167 -14.29 -9.17 1.86
N LEU A 168 -13.22 -9.94 1.69
CA LEU A 168 -12.59 -10.17 0.39
C LEU A 168 -13.52 -10.82 -0.64
N PRO A 169 -14.31 -11.87 -0.31
CA PRO A 169 -15.23 -12.48 -1.27
C PRO A 169 -16.34 -11.53 -1.77
N LEU A 170 -16.63 -10.47 -1.01
CA LEU A 170 -17.64 -9.48 -1.36
C LEU A 170 -17.09 -8.36 -2.26
N LEU A 171 -15.78 -8.31 -2.47
CA LEU A 171 -15.18 -7.39 -3.42
C LEU A 171 -15.55 -7.85 -4.85
N ARG A 172 -15.84 -6.88 -5.72
CA ARG A 172 -16.07 -7.18 -7.13
C ARG A 172 -14.77 -7.69 -7.75
N GLU A 173 -14.87 -8.44 -8.86
CA GLU A 173 -13.71 -8.84 -9.67
C GLU A 173 -13.10 -7.61 -10.37
N GLU A 174 -12.50 -6.72 -9.60
CA GLU A 174 -11.82 -5.53 -10.08
C GLU A 174 -10.33 -5.81 -10.27
N ARG A 175 -9.71 -5.02 -11.09
CA ARG A 175 -8.24 -4.98 -11.21
C ARG A 175 -7.71 -3.89 -10.30
N TYR A 176 -6.70 -4.21 -9.50
CA TYR A 176 -6.11 -3.30 -8.51
C TYR A 176 -4.77 -2.77 -8.98
N HIS A 177 -4.57 -1.48 -8.74
CA HIS A 177 -3.32 -0.78 -9.06
C HIS A 177 -2.42 -0.66 -7.84
N TYR A 178 -3.03 -0.65 -6.65
CA TYR A 178 -2.33 -0.56 -5.38
C TYR A 178 -3.05 -1.36 -4.30
N VAL A 179 -2.29 -2.10 -3.52
CA VAL A 179 -2.76 -2.78 -2.31
C VAL A 179 -1.74 -2.51 -1.21
N ASN A 180 -2.18 -1.96 -0.07
CA ASN A 180 -1.42 -1.93 1.16
C ASN A 180 -1.86 -3.09 2.04
N ILE A 181 -0.94 -3.95 2.46
CA ILE A 181 -1.18 -5.02 3.41
C ILE A 181 -0.48 -4.63 4.72
N ASP A 182 -1.28 -4.31 5.74
CA ASP A 182 -0.90 -3.79 7.03
C ASP A 182 -1.78 -4.46 8.10
N CYS A 183 -1.60 -5.77 8.27
CA CYS A 183 -2.51 -6.59 9.05
C CYS A 183 -1.78 -7.51 10.05
N ASP A 184 -0.49 -7.26 10.31
CA ASP A 184 0.34 -7.80 11.37
C ASP A 184 0.53 -9.34 11.35
N LEU A 185 -0.55 -10.12 11.19
CA LEU A 185 -0.59 -11.56 11.43
C LEU A 185 -0.34 -12.39 10.16
N PHE A 186 0.07 -13.65 10.33
CA PHE A 186 0.41 -14.57 9.23
C PHE A 186 -0.79 -14.87 8.33
N GLU A 187 -1.86 -15.44 8.90
CA GLU A 187 -3.04 -15.87 8.14
C GLU A 187 -3.70 -14.71 7.38
N PRO A 188 -3.93 -13.52 7.99
CA PRO A 188 -4.44 -12.35 7.28
C PRO A 188 -3.58 -11.91 6.09
N HIS A 189 -2.23 -12.00 6.21
CA HIS A 189 -1.33 -11.70 5.08
C HIS A 189 -1.53 -12.68 3.94
N ILE A 190 -1.61 -13.99 4.23
CA ILE A 190 -1.84 -15.03 3.22
C ILE A 190 -3.20 -14.83 2.54
N GLU A 191 -4.28 -14.62 3.30
CA GLU A 191 -5.62 -14.35 2.75
C GLU A 191 -5.60 -13.16 1.76
N CYS A 192 -4.98 -12.06 2.14
CA CYS A 192 -4.86 -10.88 1.29
C CYS A 192 -4.01 -11.17 0.04
N LEU A 193 -2.86 -11.82 0.19
CA LEU A 193 -1.96 -12.13 -0.92
C LEU A 193 -2.61 -13.05 -1.94
N GLU A 194 -3.25 -14.13 -1.49
CA GLU A 194 -3.97 -15.07 -2.37
C GLU A 194 -5.09 -14.38 -3.15
N TYR A 195 -5.82 -13.48 -2.49
CA TYR A 195 -6.89 -12.76 -3.15
C TYR A 195 -6.37 -11.75 -4.17
N PHE A 196 -5.40 -10.89 -3.80
CA PHE A 196 -5.02 -9.75 -4.62
C PHE A 196 -3.97 -10.07 -5.68
N TYR A 197 -3.05 -11.03 -5.45
CA TYR A 197 -1.91 -11.27 -6.33
C TYR A 197 -2.29 -11.42 -7.81
N ASN A 198 -3.31 -12.24 -8.11
CA ASN A 198 -3.77 -12.47 -9.47
C ASN A 198 -4.72 -11.37 -9.99
N ARG A 199 -5.17 -10.47 -9.12
CA ARG A 199 -6.04 -9.34 -9.45
C ARG A 199 -5.27 -8.04 -9.63
N MET A 200 -3.98 -8.04 -9.42
CA MET A 200 -3.14 -6.87 -9.71
C MET A 200 -3.03 -6.61 -11.21
N VAL A 201 -3.05 -5.36 -11.60
CA VAL A 201 -2.67 -4.97 -12.96
C VAL A 201 -1.16 -5.06 -13.14
N LYS A 202 -0.69 -5.22 -14.39
CA LYS A 202 0.73 -5.05 -14.70
C LYS A 202 1.21 -3.66 -14.29
N GLY A 203 2.30 -3.60 -13.53
CA GLY A 203 2.83 -2.37 -12.93
C GLY A 203 2.13 -1.95 -11.64
N GLY A 204 1.10 -2.69 -11.19
CA GLY A 204 0.49 -2.49 -9.88
C GLY A 204 1.45 -2.82 -8.74
N VAL A 205 1.21 -2.24 -7.59
CA VAL A 205 2.09 -2.37 -6.41
C VAL A 205 1.33 -3.02 -5.26
N ILE A 206 1.92 -4.04 -4.65
CA ILE A 206 1.54 -4.53 -3.33
C ILE A 206 2.60 -4.02 -2.35
N PHE A 207 2.18 -3.25 -1.36
CA PHE A 207 3.03 -2.70 -0.31
C PHE A 207 2.80 -3.47 0.99
N PHE A 208 3.87 -3.67 1.76
CA PHE A 208 3.88 -4.43 3.01
C PHE A 208 4.43 -3.55 4.13
N ASP A 209 3.55 -3.14 5.04
CA ASP A 209 3.96 -2.29 6.16
C ASP A 209 4.78 -3.07 7.18
N ASP A 210 4.43 -4.32 7.44
CA ASP A 210 5.02 -5.13 8.51
C ASP A 210 6.21 -5.99 8.11
N TYR A 211 6.78 -5.84 6.91
CA TYR A 211 7.78 -6.78 6.37
C TYR A 211 8.97 -6.98 7.31
N ASN A 212 9.53 -6.11 7.99
CA ASN A 212 10.61 -6.31 8.96
C ASN A 212 10.18 -5.92 10.39
N SER A 213 8.91 -6.14 10.70
CA SER A 213 8.40 -5.87 12.03
C SER A 213 9.04 -6.80 13.06
N VAL A 214 9.63 -6.21 14.10
CA VAL A 214 10.15 -6.97 15.25
C VAL A 214 9.00 -7.48 16.12
N ASN A 215 7.91 -6.70 16.18
CA ASN A 215 6.73 -7.04 16.96
C ASN A 215 5.89 -8.13 16.29
N TYR A 216 5.83 -8.12 14.95
CA TYR A 216 5.00 -9.02 14.14
C TYR A 216 5.85 -9.78 13.11
N PRO A 217 6.81 -10.65 13.55
CA PRO A 217 7.71 -11.35 12.63
C PRO A 217 6.97 -12.32 11.69
N MET A 218 5.74 -12.73 12.04
CA MET A 218 4.90 -13.59 11.23
C MET A 218 4.50 -12.93 9.90
N ALA A 219 4.37 -11.61 9.85
CA ALA A 219 4.08 -10.88 8.62
C ALA A 219 5.17 -11.08 7.57
N GLY A 220 6.44 -10.83 7.94
CA GLY A 220 7.58 -11.07 7.06
C GLY A 220 7.67 -12.54 6.59
N LYS A 221 7.40 -13.48 7.50
CA LYS A 221 7.39 -14.91 7.20
C LYS A 221 6.34 -15.27 6.15
N ALA A 222 5.10 -14.77 6.30
CA ALA A 222 4.02 -14.99 5.32
C ALA A 222 4.38 -14.45 3.94
N ILE A 223 4.95 -13.23 3.89
CA ILE A 223 5.35 -12.58 2.65
C ILE A 223 6.47 -13.37 1.95
N ASP A 224 7.52 -13.76 2.67
CA ASP A 224 8.64 -14.52 2.11
C ASP A 224 8.18 -15.89 1.58
N GLU A 225 7.32 -16.60 2.32
CA GLU A 225 6.76 -17.88 1.88
C GLU A 225 5.93 -17.70 0.61
N PHE A 226 5.04 -16.71 0.58
CA PHE A 226 4.19 -16.48 -0.60
C PHE A 226 5.00 -16.14 -1.85
N PHE A 227 6.07 -15.34 -1.72
CA PHE A 227 6.88 -14.91 -2.87
C PHE A 227 8.04 -15.86 -3.21
N SER A 228 8.23 -16.95 -2.49
CA SER A 228 9.33 -17.90 -2.70
C SER A 228 9.36 -18.49 -4.11
N ASP A 229 8.20 -18.68 -4.73
CA ASP A 229 8.00 -19.26 -6.07
C ASP A 229 7.49 -18.27 -7.11
N LYS A 230 7.39 -16.98 -6.77
CA LYS A 230 6.87 -15.93 -7.65
C LYS A 230 7.99 -15.20 -8.40
N PRO A 231 7.73 -14.70 -9.63
CA PRO A 231 8.73 -13.98 -10.40
C PRO A 231 9.04 -12.59 -9.85
N GLU A 232 8.12 -11.97 -9.11
CA GLU A 232 8.31 -10.66 -8.51
C GLU A 232 9.32 -10.73 -7.36
N LYS A 233 10.20 -9.73 -7.30
CA LYS A 233 11.18 -9.59 -6.23
C LYS A 233 10.76 -8.49 -5.27
N LEU A 234 10.92 -8.76 -3.98
CA LEU A 234 10.71 -7.77 -2.94
C LEU A 234 11.74 -6.66 -3.06
N ALA A 235 11.25 -5.44 -3.21
CA ALA A 235 12.02 -4.23 -3.09
C ALA A 235 11.81 -3.67 -1.68
N GLN A 236 12.89 -3.20 -1.04
CA GLN A 236 12.83 -2.67 0.31
C GLN A 236 12.99 -1.15 0.30
N ILE A 237 12.20 -0.48 1.12
CA ILE A 237 12.29 0.95 1.39
C ILE A 237 12.70 1.11 2.85
N ARG A 238 13.84 1.76 3.09
CA ARG A 238 14.27 2.17 4.43
C ARG A 238 13.97 3.65 4.60
N TYR A 239 13.43 4.01 5.75
CA TYR A 239 13.12 5.39 6.11
C TYR A 239 13.55 5.70 7.56
N GLY A 240 13.91 6.97 7.80
CA GLY A 240 14.42 7.41 9.10
C GLY A 240 15.81 6.88 9.44
N ASP A 241 16.04 6.62 10.72
CA ASP A 241 17.28 6.08 11.27
C ASP A 241 17.48 4.58 10.97
N ASP A 242 18.57 3.99 11.45
CA ASP A 242 18.95 2.60 11.17
C ASP A 242 18.19 1.56 12.03
N ALA A 243 17.09 1.92 12.67
CA ALA A 243 16.29 0.97 13.45
C ALA A 243 15.73 -0.16 12.55
N PRO A 244 15.73 -1.43 13.01
CA PRO A 244 15.32 -2.59 12.19
C PRO A 244 13.89 -2.49 11.65
N ASN A 245 12.95 -1.94 12.43
CA ASN A 245 11.55 -1.76 12.07
C ASN A 245 11.29 -0.59 11.08
N ARG A 246 12.34 0.08 10.61
CA ARG A 246 12.26 1.18 9.64
C ARG A 246 12.39 0.72 8.19
N THR A 247 12.25 -0.57 7.93
CA THR A 247 12.29 -1.11 6.58
C THR A 247 10.93 -1.70 6.22
N LYS A 248 10.31 -1.14 5.20
CA LYS A 248 9.08 -1.66 4.59
C LYS A 248 9.43 -2.33 3.26
N ALA A 249 8.52 -3.13 2.73
CA ALA A 249 8.76 -3.79 1.44
C ALA A 249 7.59 -3.56 0.47
N TYR A 250 7.85 -3.80 -0.80
CA TYR A 250 6.82 -3.82 -1.84
C TYR A 250 7.25 -4.71 -3.00
N VAL A 251 6.27 -5.13 -3.78
CA VAL A 251 6.47 -5.74 -5.09
C VAL A 251 5.76 -4.96 -6.17
N VAL A 252 6.32 -5.00 -7.39
CA VAL A 252 5.65 -4.47 -8.59
C VAL A 252 5.25 -5.65 -9.46
N LYS A 253 3.98 -5.76 -9.81
CA LYS A 253 3.43 -6.85 -10.63
C LYS A 253 3.94 -6.77 -12.07
N TYR A 254 4.44 -7.88 -12.62
CA TYR A 254 4.95 -7.99 -13.99
C TYR A 254 3.86 -8.22 -15.04
#